data_dc9ca1963e2e4b9988dced4a46dbb6c1
#
_entry.id   dc9ca1963e2e4b9988dced4a46dbb6c1
#
_cell.length_a   1.000
_cell.length_b   1.000
_cell.length_c   1.000
_cell.angle_alpha   90.00
_cell.angle_beta   90.00
_cell.angle_gamma   90.00
#
_symmetry.space_group_name_H-M   'P 1'
#
loop_
_entity.id
_entity.type
_entity.pdbx_description
1 polymer ?
#
loop_
_entity_poly.entity_id
_entity_poly.type
_entity_poly.pdbx_seq_one_letter_code
_entity_poly.pdbx_strand_id
1 'polypeptide(L)'
;MNLKLKKLFKSQFLKKNGAFRDLPSIQGLEISSLSAGLYKKKGRRDLSFFYFEDGANHAGVFTKSQVSAECIKWNKIPKAIKIKALLVNTKNANALTGKLGFDALKKIQKEVSKKIKIKSNEFYFASTGVIGEKFPIKKIEKKIPKLIDGKKNTSQTNWINVAKAIMTTDTIAKVSGKTFKIQNKKVSLAGIAKGSGMIYPNMATMLGFIFTDVNISNALLKLALKNNLEKTFNAISVDGDTSTNDMLLIFSTGKANNKKITKVNSKDYKIFENNLCEIMLSLAKQITYDGEGASKFIELDIQGAKSYLDAKNVAFSIANSQLFKTAIAGEDPNWGRILMAIGKSHALVKTKKIDLKLGKQFIFKKGNIFKNYKESVAAKYMKGSNIKILVNLGLGKNKFKAYTCDLTHEYISINADYRN
;
A
#
# COMPACT_ATOMS: atom_id res chain seq x y z
N MET A 1 -0.10 -9.32 -25.44
CA MET A 1 1.26 -8.76 -25.12
C MET A 1 2.11 -9.86 -24.52
N ASN A 2 3.31 -10.13 -25.06
CA ASN A 2 4.16 -11.27 -24.68
C ASN A 2 4.58 -11.20 -23.20
N LEU A 3 4.58 -12.33 -22.48
CA LEU A 3 4.93 -12.44 -21.04
C LEU A 3 6.32 -11.83 -20.72
N LYS A 4 7.28 -11.93 -21.64
CA LYS A 4 8.61 -11.32 -21.54
C LYS A 4 8.55 -9.79 -21.53
N LEU A 5 7.69 -9.18 -22.34
CA LEU A 5 7.47 -7.73 -22.38
C LEU A 5 6.75 -7.25 -21.10
N LYS A 6 5.75 -7.99 -20.59
CA LYS A 6 5.10 -7.69 -19.30
C LYS A 6 6.11 -7.65 -18.14
N LYS A 7 7.05 -8.63 -18.06
CA LYS A 7 8.12 -8.66 -17.05
C LYS A 7 9.10 -7.49 -17.19
N LEU A 8 9.45 -7.12 -18.43
CA LEU A 8 10.39 -6.03 -18.70
C LEU A 8 9.79 -4.66 -18.32
N PHE A 9 8.52 -4.43 -18.65
CA PHE A 9 7.82 -3.19 -18.28
C PHE A 9 7.64 -3.04 -16.77
N LYS A 10 7.24 -4.11 -16.07
CA LYS A 10 7.16 -4.10 -14.59
C LYS A 10 8.51 -3.76 -13.96
N SER A 11 9.61 -4.36 -14.44
CA SER A 11 10.95 -4.08 -13.91
C SER A 11 11.43 -2.65 -14.17
N GLN A 12 11.15 -2.07 -15.34
CA GLN A 12 11.51 -0.69 -15.67
C GLN A 12 10.68 0.32 -14.86
N PHE A 13 9.38 0.08 -14.68
CA PHE A 13 8.53 0.92 -13.83
C PHE A 13 9.03 0.92 -12.39
N LEU A 14 9.34 -0.23 -11.84
CA LEU A 14 9.84 -0.38 -10.48
C LEU A 14 11.21 0.29 -10.30
N LYS A 15 12.12 0.14 -11.26
CA LYS A 15 13.42 0.85 -11.26
C LYS A 15 13.23 2.36 -11.28
N LYS A 16 12.36 2.88 -12.14
CA LYS A 16 12.07 4.31 -12.26
C LYS A 16 11.47 4.91 -10.99
N ASN A 17 10.67 4.14 -10.23
CA ASN A 17 10.00 4.57 -9.00
C ASN A 17 10.78 4.19 -7.72
N GLY A 18 12.02 3.73 -7.84
CA GLY A 18 12.92 3.50 -6.69
C GLY A 18 12.72 2.16 -5.98
N ALA A 19 11.92 1.24 -6.53
CA ALA A 19 11.59 -0.04 -5.89
C ALA A 19 12.78 -1.01 -5.69
N PHE A 20 13.89 -0.80 -6.39
CA PHE A 20 15.08 -1.64 -6.29
C PHE A 20 16.35 -0.83 -5.99
N ARG A 21 16.21 0.38 -5.45
CA ARG A 21 17.35 1.12 -4.91
C ARG A 21 17.80 0.45 -3.62
N ASP A 22 19.05 0.66 -3.26
CA ASP A 22 19.64 0.09 -2.04
C ASP A 22 18.73 0.33 -0.83
N LEU A 23 18.15 -0.77 -0.34
CA LEU A 23 17.33 -0.72 0.86
C LEU A 23 18.25 -0.56 2.06
N PRO A 24 18.10 0.51 2.84
CA PRO A 24 18.99 0.77 3.94
C PRO A 24 18.80 -0.25 5.07
N SER A 25 19.88 -0.52 5.79
CA SER A 25 19.78 -1.16 7.09
C SER A 25 19.12 -0.19 8.07
N ILE A 26 18.22 -0.71 8.90
CA ILE A 26 17.59 0.01 10.01
C ILE A 26 18.23 -0.47 11.31
N GLN A 27 18.92 0.40 12.00
CA GLN A 27 19.58 0.06 13.27
C GLN A 27 18.53 -0.28 14.33
N GLY A 28 18.78 -1.36 15.10
CA GLY A 28 17.87 -1.82 16.16
C GLY A 28 16.63 -2.57 15.65
N LEU A 29 16.61 -2.99 14.38
CA LEU A 29 15.62 -3.87 13.79
C LEU A 29 16.27 -5.15 13.27
N GLU A 30 15.79 -6.29 13.76
CA GLU A 30 16.09 -7.61 13.22
C GLU A 30 14.84 -8.19 12.52
N ILE A 31 15.05 -8.90 11.42
CA ILE A 31 13.96 -9.48 10.63
C ILE A 31 14.24 -10.93 10.27
N SER A 32 13.16 -11.71 10.15
CA SER A 32 13.22 -13.08 9.65
C SER A 32 12.00 -13.45 8.86
N SER A 33 12.10 -14.47 8.02
CA SER A 33 10.96 -15.07 7.33
C SER A 33 11.23 -16.52 6.98
N LEU A 34 10.19 -17.34 7.02
CA LEU A 34 10.28 -18.76 6.67
C LEU A 34 8.96 -19.29 6.11
N SER A 35 8.96 -20.55 5.69
CA SER A 35 7.76 -21.29 5.31
C SER A 35 7.25 -22.10 6.50
N ALA A 36 6.00 -21.84 6.90
CA ALA A 36 5.26 -22.69 7.85
C ALA A 36 4.45 -23.77 7.13
N GLY A 37 4.49 -23.81 5.80
CA GLY A 37 3.72 -24.77 5.00
C GLY A 37 2.25 -24.40 4.92
N LEU A 38 1.92 -23.09 4.90
CA LEU A 38 0.54 -22.63 4.71
C LEU A 38 0.11 -22.74 3.26
N TYR A 39 1.04 -22.64 2.31
CA TYR A 39 0.82 -22.88 0.88
C TYR A 39 1.19 -24.31 0.49
N LYS A 40 0.51 -24.87 -0.50
CA LYS A 40 0.86 -26.16 -1.15
C LYS A 40 2.26 -26.10 -1.78
N LYS A 41 2.66 -24.96 -2.32
CA LYS A 41 3.98 -24.75 -2.96
C LYS A 41 5.10 -24.87 -1.93
N LYS A 42 5.89 -25.94 -2.03
CA LYS A 42 7.03 -26.22 -1.14
C LYS A 42 8.03 -25.06 -1.16
N GLY A 43 8.50 -24.65 0.03
CA GLY A 43 9.52 -23.59 0.18
C GLY A 43 9.00 -22.16 0.05
N ARG A 44 7.73 -21.91 -0.33
CA ARG A 44 7.15 -20.56 -0.32
C ARG A 44 7.09 -20.03 1.11
N ARG A 45 7.75 -18.88 1.35
CA ARG A 45 7.70 -18.21 2.65
C ARG A 45 6.30 -17.65 2.89
N ASP A 46 5.81 -17.76 4.12
CA ASP A 46 4.45 -17.40 4.52
C ASP A 46 4.35 -16.82 5.95
N LEU A 47 5.49 -16.75 6.65
CA LEU A 47 5.63 -16.04 7.92
C LEU A 47 6.77 -15.03 7.83
N SER A 48 6.55 -13.84 8.40
CA SER A 48 7.56 -12.79 8.61
C SER A 48 7.51 -12.32 10.05
N PHE A 49 8.69 -12.06 10.60
CA PHE A 49 8.86 -11.56 11.96
C PHE A 49 9.80 -10.36 11.99
N PHE A 50 9.40 -9.34 12.72
CA PHE A 50 10.16 -8.09 12.92
C PHE A 50 10.33 -7.89 14.41
N TYR A 51 11.56 -7.72 14.86
CA TYR A 51 11.91 -7.62 16.27
C TYR A 51 12.71 -6.37 16.55
N PHE A 52 12.34 -5.67 17.61
CA PHE A 52 12.97 -4.46 18.13
C PHE A 52 13.46 -4.74 19.55
N GLU A 53 14.74 -4.99 19.72
CA GLU A 53 15.32 -5.37 21.00
C GLU A 53 15.03 -4.36 22.12
N ASP A 54 15.28 -3.08 21.87
CA ASP A 54 15.01 -1.98 22.81
C ASP A 54 13.58 -1.42 22.67
N GLY A 55 12.76 -2.08 21.86
CA GLY A 55 11.45 -1.59 21.47
C GLY A 55 11.51 -0.38 20.53
N ALA A 56 10.46 -0.19 19.74
CA ALA A 56 10.34 0.90 18.78
C ALA A 56 9.12 1.78 19.12
N ASN A 57 9.28 3.09 18.98
CA ASN A 57 8.15 4.00 18.89
C ASN A 57 7.29 3.63 17.68
N HIS A 58 5.99 3.81 17.75
CA HIS A 58 5.10 3.32 16.71
C HIS A 58 3.88 4.19 16.48
N ALA A 59 3.30 4.04 15.30
CA ALA A 59 1.95 4.50 14.97
C ALA A 59 1.33 3.54 13.96
N GLY A 60 0.00 3.50 13.93
CA GLY A 60 -0.73 2.65 13.00
C GLY A 60 -2.06 3.23 12.60
N VAL A 61 -2.50 2.86 11.40
CA VAL A 61 -3.84 3.09 10.88
C VAL A 61 -4.39 1.76 10.38
N PHE A 62 -5.70 1.57 10.56
CA PHE A 62 -6.36 0.28 10.35
C PHE A 62 -7.63 0.45 9.53
N THR A 63 -8.08 -0.61 8.88
CA THR A 63 -9.32 -0.64 8.12
C THR A 63 -10.51 -0.08 8.92
N LYS A 64 -11.39 0.63 8.22
CA LYS A 64 -12.69 1.07 8.72
C LYS A 64 -13.81 0.07 8.42
N SER A 65 -13.49 -1.08 7.81
CA SER A 65 -14.47 -2.13 7.60
C SER A 65 -15.13 -2.53 8.92
N GLN A 66 -16.45 -2.62 8.92
CA GLN A 66 -17.22 -3.11 10.08
C GLN A 66 -16.93 -4.59 10.35
N VAL A 67 -16.51 -5.33 9.31
CA VAL A 67 -16.09 -6.72 9.38
C VAL A 67 -14.55 -6.76 9.44
N SER A 68 -13.98 -6.51 10.63
CA SER A 68 -12.53 -6.50 10.79
C SER A 68 -11.98 -7.83 11.29
N ALA A 69 -10.79 -8.22 10.78
CA ALA A 69 -10.08 -9.44 11.18
C ALA A 69 -9.62 -9.41 12.64
N GLU A 70 -9.36 -10.60 13.21
CA GLU A 70 -8.96 -10.74 14.62
C GLU A 70 -7.62 -10.06 14.92
N CYS A 71 -6.69 -10.00 13.97
CA CYS A 71 -5.45 -9.25 14.12
C CYS A 71 -5.70 -7.73 14.22
N ILE A 72 -6.72 -7.18 13.56
CA ILE A 72 -7.12 -5.77 13.70
C ILE A 72 -7.68 -5.51 15.09
N LYS A 73 -8.56 -6.40 15.59
CA LYS A 73 -9.12 -6.31 16.94
C LYS A 73 -8.00 -6.36 17.99
N TRP A 74 -7.04 -7.28 17.84
CA TRP A 74 -5.85 -7.36 18.67
C TRP A 74 -5.04 -6.05 18.66
N ASN A 75 -4.81 -5.51 17.49
CA ASN A 75 -3.97 -4.33 17.31
C ASN A 75 -4.64 -3.03 17.84
N LYS A 76 -5.95 -2.99 17.90
CA LYS A 76 -6.73 -1.87 18.49
C LYS A 76 -6.75 -1.87 20.01
N ILE A 77 -6.38 -2.96 20.69
CA ILE A 77 -6.16 -2.97 22.13
C ILE A 77 -5.02 -1.98 22.46
N PRO A 78 -5.12 -1.20 23.54
CA PRO A 78 -4.07 -0.25 23.93
C PRO A 78 -2.69 -0.90 23.96
N LYS A 79 -1.75 -0.29 23.25
CA LYS A 79 -0.37 -0.75 23.13
C LYS A 79 0.54 -0.04 24.11
N ALA A 80 1.66 -0.70 24.46
CA ALA A 80 2.75 -0.08 25.20
C ALA A 80 3.32 1.11 24.40
N ILE A 81 4.03 2.01 25.08
CA ILE A 81 4.70 3.16 24.45
C ILE A 81 5.66 2.69 23.35
N LYS A 82 6.34 1.56 23.59
CA LYS A 82 7.23 0.91 22.64
C LYS A 82 6.72 -0.48 22.30
N ILE A 83 6.82 -0.83 21.03
CA ILE A 83 6.53 -2.17 20.50
C ILE A 83 7.81 -2.94 20.34
N LYS A 84 7.82 -4.22 20.71
CA LYS A 84 8.96 -5.12 20.57
C LYS A 84 8.88 -6.06 19.37
N ALA A 85 7.67 -6.38 18.89
CA ALA A 85 7.56 -7.28 17.74
C ALA A 85 6.30 -7.10 16.90
N LEU A 86 6.43 -7.51 15.63
CA LEU A 86 5.36 -7.71 14.67
C LEU A 86 5.52 -9.10 14.02
N LEU A 87 4.45 -9.91 14.03
CA LEU A 87 4.34 -11.16 13.28
C LEU A 87 3.33 -11.01 12.16
N VAL A 88 3.72 -11.45 10.96
CA VAL A 88 2.84 -11.44 9.78
C VAL A 88 2.71 -12.85 9.24
N ASN A 89 1.46 -13.31 9.00
CA ASN A 89 1.17 -14.53 8.26
C ASN A 89 0.40 -14.25 6.98
N THR A 90 0.60 -15.12 5.97
CA THR A 90 -0.16 -15.11 4.71
C THR A 90 -1.01 -16.35 4.54
N LYS A 91 -1.72 -16.50 3.42
CA LYS A 91 -2.67 -17.54 3.03
C LYS A 91 -3.99 -17.53 3.82
N ASN A 92 -4.02 -17.10 5.07
CA ASN A 92 -5.22 -17.04 5.92
C ASN A 92 -5.35 -15.66 6.55
N ALA A 93 -6.49 -15.01 6.35
CA ALA A 93 -6.77 -13.66 6.82
C ALA A 93 -7.04 -13.59 8.33
N ASN A 94 -7.32 -14.70 8.98
CA ASN A 94 -7.85 -14.74 10.36
C ASN A 94 -9.02 -13.77 10.56
N ALA A 95 -9.92 -13.72 9.59
CA ALA A 95 -11.10 -12.88 9.57
C ALA A 95 -12.34 -13.75 9.62
N LEU A 96 -13.38 -13.31 10.36
CA LEU A 96 -14.60 -14.08 10.64
C LEU A 96 -14.34 -15.40 11.36
N THR A 97 -13.26 -15.50 12.10
CA THR A 97 -12.87 -16.69 12.89
C THR A 97 -13.28 -16.60 14.35
N GLY A 98 -13.77 -15.43 14.77
CA GLY A 98 -14.33 -15.16 16.10
C GLY A 98 -13.35 -15.45 17.24
N LYS A 99 -13.87 -15.91 18.36
CA LYS A 99 -13.09 -16.21 19.56
C LYS A 99 -11.93 -17.17 19.30
N LEU A 100 -12.14 -18.19 18.46
CA LEU A 100 -11.10 -19.17 18.14
C LEU A 100 -9.88 -18.52 17.45
N GLY A 101 -10.14 -17.61 16.49
CA GLY A 101 -9.08 -16.87 15.82
C GLY A 101 -8.34 -15.91 16.73
N PHE A 102 -9.05 -15.23 17.62
CA PHE A 102 -8.46 -14.34 18.60
C PHE A 102 -7.63 -15.09 19.67
N ASP A 103 -8.12 -16.21 20.17
CA ASP A 103 -7.40 -17.05 21.15
C ASP A 103 -6.16 -17.71 20.50
N ALA A 104 -6.20 -17.97 19.19
CA ALA A 104 -5.02 -18.40 18.45
C ALA A 104 -3.90 -17.34 18.48
N LEU A 105 -4.23 -16.05 18.34
CA LEU A 105 -3.25 -14.97 18.48
C LEU A 105 -2.63 -14.92 19.89
N LYS A 106 -3.46 -15.11 20.94
CA LYS A 106 -2.95 -15.19 22.33
C LYS A 106 -1.96 -16.35 22.51
N LYS A 107 -2.26 -17.53 21.94
CA LYS A 107 -1.37 -18.68 22.03
C LYS A 107 -0.05 -18.40 21.32
N ILE A 108 -0.09 -17.87 20.10
CA ILE A 108 1.13 -17.49 19.34
C ILE A 108 1.97 -16.48 20.15
N GLN A 109 1.33 -15.44 20.72
CA GLN A 109 2.04 -14.45 21.53
C GLN A 109 2.71 -15.11 22.76
N LYS A 110 2.04 -16.03 23.43
CA LYS A 110 2.63 -16.81 24.53
C LYS A 110 3.85 -17.64 24.08
N GLU A 111 3.78 -18.30 22.93
CA GLU A 111 4.93 -19.06 22.38
C GLU A 111 6.11 -18.14 22.03
N VAL A 112 5.85 -16.97 21.45
CA VAL A 112 6.89 -15.95 21.23
C VAL A 112 7.51 -15.51 22.56
N SER A 113 6.68 -15.27 23.59
CA SER A 113 7.14 -14.81 24.91
C SER A 113 7.99 -15.83 25.68
N LYS A 114 7.88 -17.11 25.38
CA LYS A 114 8.77 -18.14 25.95
C LYS A 114 10.22 -17.98 25.47
N LYS A 115 10.41 -17.48 24.23
CA LYS A 115 11.73 -17.31 23.62
C LYS A 115 12.33 -15.92 23.86
N ILE A 116 11.49 -14.90 23.77
CA ILE A 116 11.89 -13.49 23.94
C ILE A 116 10.89 -12.82 24.85
N LYS A 117 11.30 -12.27 25.98
CA LYS A 117 10.42 -11.68 27.00
C LYS A 117 9.65 -10.48 26.45
N ILE A 118 8.43 -10.72 25.89
CA ILE A 118 7.53 -9.71 25.31
C ILE A 118 6.15 -9.79 25.94
N LYS A 119 5.61 -8.64 26.36
CA LYS A 119 4.23 -8.52 26.84
C LYS A 119 3.24 -8.48 25.67
N SER A 120 1.98 -8.84 25.91
CA SER A 120 0.95 -8.86 24.87
C SER A 120 0.69 -7.49 24.23
N ASN A 121 0.81 -6.41 25.00
CA ASN A 121 0.66 -5.04 24.53
C ASN A 121 1.90 -4.48 23.81
N GLU A 122 3.04 -5.21 23.77
CA GLU A 122 4.23 -4.88 23.00
C GLU A 122 4.28 -5.61 21.64
N PHE A 123 3.18 -6.26 21.24
CA PHE A 123 3.12 -7.14 20.09
C PHE A 123 2.01 -6.77 19.11
N TYR A 124 2.38 -6.68 17.82
CA TYR A 124 1.45 -6.53 16.71
C TYR A 124 1.32 -7.82 15.89
N PHE A 125 0.12 -8.08 15.39
CA PHE A 125 -0.15 -9.12 14.39
C PHE A 125 -0.63 -8.52 13.07
N ALA A 126 -0.29 -9.18 11.98
CA ALA A 126 -0.89 -8.95 10.68
C ALA A 126 -1.18 -10.30 10.00
N SER A 127 -2.32 -10.40 9.36
CA SER A 127 -2.74 -11.59 8.62
C SER A 127 -3.29 -11.18 7.27
N THR A 128 -3.13 -12.03 6.25
CA THR A 128 -3.70 -11.80 4.92
C THR A 128 -3.92 -13.13 4.21
N GLY A 129 -4.93 -13.20 3.34
CA GLY A 129 -5.30 -14.41 2.58
C GLY A 129 -6.79 -14.67 2.63
N VAL A 130 -7.18 -15.93 2.63
CA VAL A 130 -8.59 -16.34 2.57
C VAL A 130 -9.34 -15.97 3.84
N ILE A 131 -10.52 -15.41 3.68
CA ILE A 131 -11.46 -15.02 4.74
C ILE A 131 -12.36 -16.19 5.10
N GLY A 132 -12.70 -16.36 6.39
CA GLY A 132 -13.66 -17.38 6.88
C GLY A 132 -13.07 -18.78 7.06
N GLU A 133 -11.79 -19.00 6.73
CA GLU A 133 -11.13 -20.29 6.96
C GLU A 133 -10.55 -20.39 8.38
N LYS A 134 -10.57 -21.62 8.94
CA LYS A 134 -9.96 -21.92 10.23
C LYS A 134 -8.49 -21.51 10.26
N PHE A 135 -8.10 -20.76 11.27
CA PHE A 135 -6.72 -20.28 11.40
C PHE A 135 -5.76 -21.45 11.69
N PRO A 136 -4.65 -21.59 10.92
CA PRO A 136 -3.76 -22.75 10.96
C PRO A 136 -2.73 -22.68 12.09
N ILE A 137 -3.20 -22.48 13.32
CA ILE A 137 -2.38 -22.21 14.51
C ILE A 137 -1.25 -23.22 14.72
N LYS A 138 -1.54 -24.53 14.64
CA LYS A 138 -0.54 -25.59 14.91
C LYS A 138 0.67 -25.53 13.96
N LYS A 139 0.44 -25.15 12.68
CA LYS A 139 1.52 -24.99 11.70
C LYS A 139 2.41 -23.79 12.06
N ILE A 140 1.79 -22.69 12.52
CA ILE A 140 2.51 -21.46 12.89
C ILE A 140 3.30 -21.67 14.18
N GLU A 141 2.66 -22.17 15.25
CA GLU A 141 3.29 -22.42 16.56
C GLU A 141 4.58 -23.25 16.43
N LYS A 142 4.52 -24.35 15.68
CA LYS A 142 5.69 -25.24 15.44
C LYS A 142 6.89 -24.50 14.84
N LYS A 143 6.67 -23.35 14.16
CA LYS A 143 7.72 -22.61 13.45
C LYS A 143 8.22 -21.39 14.22
N ILE A 144 7.55 -20.97 15.30
CA ILE A 144 7.94 -19.82 16.11
C ILE A 144 9.40 -19.90 16.58
N PRO A 145 9.89 -20.99 17.18
CA PRO A 145 11.30 -21.06 17.62
C PRO A 145 12.27 -20.77 16.47
N LYS A 146 12.13 -21.48 15.35
CA LYS A 146 12.99 -21.31 14.18
C LYS A 146 12.89 -19.90 13.56
N LEU A 147 11.70 -19.30 13.61
CA LEU A 147 11.48 -17.95 13.10
C LEU A 147 12.24 -16.92 13.95
N ILE A 148 12.20 -17.06 15.27
CA ILE A 148 12.89 -16.16 16.21
C ILE A 148 14.41 -16.36 16.13
N ASP A 149 14.88 -17.60 16.13
CA ASP A 149 16.32 -17.91 16.07
C ASP A 149 16.94 -17.48 14.72
N GLY A 150 16.13 -17.40 13.67
CA GLY A 150 16.53 -16.94 12.34
C GLY A 150 16.57 -15.43 12.13
N LYS A 151 16.38 -14.62 13.20
CA LYS A 151 16.44 -13.16 13.11
C LYS A 151 17.84 -12.69 12.69
N LYS A 152 17.90 -11.71 11.82
CA LYS A 152 19.12 -11.09 11.31
C LYS A 152 18.92 -9.60 11.13
N ASN A 153 20.00 -8.86 11.22
CA ASN A 153 20.02 -7.45 10.85
C ASN A 153 19.45 -7.23 9.44
N THR A 154 18.86 -6.11 9.22
CA THR A 154 18.27 -5.74 7.94
C THR A 154 19.35 -5.60 6.86
N SER A 155 19.12 -6.21 5.72
CA SER A 155 19.92 -6.16 4.50
C SER A 155 19.03 -6.20 3.28
N GLN A 156 19.55 -5.88 2.12
CA GLN A 156 18.81 -5.93 0.84
C GLN A 156 18.11 -7.28 0.65
N THR A 157 18.83 -8.39 0.86
CA THR A 157 18.30 -9.75 0.71
C THR A 157 17.21 -10.05 1.74
N ASN A 158 17.43 -9.67 3.01
CA ASN A 158 16.48 -9.92 4.08
C ASN A 158 15.19 -9.12 3.89
N TRP A 159 15.29 -7.86 3.44
CA TRP A 159 14.12 -7.04 3.08
C TRP A 159 13.29 -7.68 1.97
N ILE A 160 13.92 -8.15 0.89
CA ILE A 160 13.23 -8.82 -0.22
C ILE A 160 12.57 -10.12 0.26
N ASN A 161 13.23 -10.88 1.14
CA ASN A 161 12.67 -12.13 1.67
C ASN A 161 11.41 -11.89 2.51
N VAL A 162 11.40 -10.91 3.41
CA VAL A 162 10.20 -10.59 4.22
C VAL A 162 9.10 -9.97 3.35
N ALA A 163 9.46 -9.13 2.36
CA ALA A 163 8.49 -8.59 1.41
C ALA A 163 7.83 -9.67 0.55
N LYS A 164 8.59 -10.68 0.11
CA LYS A 164 8.03 -11.86 -0.60
C LYS A 164 7.16 -12.71 0.30
N ALA A 165 7.48 -12.82 1.60
CA ALA A 165 6.73 -13.65 2.53
C ALA A 165 5.35 -13.08 2.88
N ILE A 166 5.12 -11.78 2.69
CA ILE A 166 3.81 -11.14 2.91
C ILE A 166 2.92 -11.10 1.65
N MET A 167 3.40 -11.54 0.49
CA MET A 167 2.65 -11.57 -0.78
C MET A 167 1.56 -12.64 -0.79
N THR A 168 0.45 -12.34 -1.46
CA THR A 168 -0.63 -13.30 -1.77
C THR A 168 -0.75 -13.53 -3.28
N THR A 169 -1.51 -12.73 -3.97
CA THR A 169 -1.67 -12.68 -5.43
C THR A 169 -0.67 -11.74 -6.10
N ASP A 170 0.09 -11.01 -5.31
CA ASP A 170 1.15 -10.12 -5.78
C ASP A 170 2.13 -10.84 -6.72
N THR A 171 2.53 -10.17 -7.81
CA THR A 171 3.52 -10.73 -8.75
C THR A 171 4.93 -10.22 -8.47
N ILE A 172 5.06 -9.13 -7.70
CA ILE A 172 6.32 -8.50 -7.32
C ILE A 172 6.35 -8.16 -5.83
N ALA A 173 7.53 -8.27 -5.21
CA ALA A 173 7.76 -7.77 -3.86
C ALA A 173 7.80 -6.23 -3.91
N LYS A 174 6.98 -5.58 -3.08
CA LYS A 174 6.89 -4.13 -3.01
C LYS A 174 7.76 -3.62 -1.88
N VAL A 175 8.79 -2.88 -2.24
CA VAL A 175 9.79 -2.35 -1.32
C VAL A 175 10.17 -0.93 -1.70
N SER A 176 10.50 -0.11 -0.73
CA SER A 176 11.01 1.24 -0.96
C SER A 176 11.91 1.64 0.21
N GLY A 177 13.03 2.28 -0.07
CA GLY A 177 13.98 2.69 0.96
C GLY A 177 14.72 3.97 0.58
N LYS A 178 15.20 4.68 1.60
CA LYS A 178 15.93 5.92 1.44
C LYS A 178 16.76 6.23 2.67
N THR A 179 17.90 6.89 2.46
CA THR A 179 18.68 7.54 3.52
C THR A 179 18.70 9.03 3.31
N PHE A 180 18.67 9.79 4.40
CA PHE A 180 18.72 11.24 4.40
C PHE A 180 19.37 11.75 5.70
N LYS A 181 19.53 13.05 5.85
CA LYS A 181 20.15 13.63 7.05
C LYS A 181 19.13 14.43 7.87
N ILE A 182 19.18 14.24 9.18
CA ILE A 182 18.52 15.10 10.19
C ILE A 182 19.60 15.51 11.20
N GLN A 183 19.77 16.79 11.43
CA GLN A 183 20.80 17.31 12.36
C GLN A 183 22.20 16.73 12.07
N ASN A 184 22.57 16.67 10.79
CA ASN A 184 23.80 16.04 10.29
C ASN A 184 23.95 14.53 10.59
N LYS A 185 22.98 13.87 11.21
CA LYS A 185 22.96 12.43 11.44
C LYS A 185 22.29 11.73 10.25
N LYS A 186 22.86 10.60 9.82
CA LYS A 186 22.28 9.74 8.78
C LYS A 186 21.07 9.03 9.36
N VAL A 187 19.92 9.19 8.72
CA VAL A 187 18.65 8.53 9.03
C VAL A 187 18.29 7.58 7.91
N SER A 188 17.89 6.38 8.27
CA SER A 188 17.41 5.35 7.35
C SER A 188 15.89 5.21 7.44
N LEU A 189 15.24 5.02 6.29
CA LEU A 189 13.81 4.78 6.18
C LEU A 189 13.58 3.69 5.13
N ALA A 190 12.89 2.61 5.50
CA ALA A 190 12.54 1.51 4.61
C ALA A 190 11.09 1.10 4.82
N GLY A 191 10.44 0.65 3.76
CA GLY A 191 9.08 0.16 3.81
C GLY A 191 8.87 -1.03 2.90
N ILE A 192 7.96 -1.89 3.31
CA ILE A 192 7.43 -2.99 2.51
C ILE A 192 5.92 -2.92 2.46
N ALA A 193 5.33 -3.38 1.36
CA ALA A 193 3.89 -3.48 1.23
C ALA A 193 3.48 -4.73 0.43
N LYS A 194 2.23 -5.15 0.62
CA LYS A 194 1.57 -6.15 -0.22
C LYS A 194 0.17 -5.66 -0.58
N GLY A 195 -0.29 -6.13 -1.71
CA GLY A 195 -1.62 -5.90 -2.24
C GLY A 195 -1.58 -5.82 -3.77
N SER A 196 -2.57 -6.42 -4.41
CA SER A 196 -2.76 -6.42 -5.87
C SER A 196 -4.24 -6.49 -6.27
N GLY A 197 -5.10 -7.07 -5.42
CA GLY A 197 -6.56 -7.05 -5.49
C GLY A 197 -7.17 -6.70 -4.15
N MET A 198 -8.48 -6.42 -4.13
CA MET A 198 -9.24 -5.90 -3.00
C MET A 198 -8.62 -4.57 -2.52
N ILE A 199 -8.41 -3.62 -3.47
CA ILE A 199 -7.73 -2.34 -3.21
C ILE A 199 -8.67 -1.16 -3.50
N TYR A 200 -9.33 -0.68 -2.46
CA TYR A 200 -10.00 0.62 -2.41
C TYR A 200 -9.88 1.19 -1.00
N PRO A 201 -8.85 1.98 -0.75
CA PRO A 201 -8.57 2.42 0.59
C PRO A 201 -9.51 3.55 1.05
N ASN A 202 -10.45 3.19 1.88
CA ASN A 202 -11.00 4.12 2.88
C ASN A 202 -10.31 3.83 4.22
N MET A 203 -8.97 4.04 4.29
CA MET A 203 -8.01 3.46 5.22
C MET A 203 -7.77 1.98 4.94
N ALA A 204 -7.30 1.73 3.72
CA ALA A 204 -6.38 0.74 3.21
C ALA A 204 -6.85 -0.70 3.01
N THR A 205 -6.77 -1.18 1.76
CA THR A 205 -6.82 -2.62 1.42
C THR A 205 -5.41 -3.14 1.16
N MET A 206 -4.52 -3.05 2.17
CA MET A 206 -3.15 -3.50 2.02
C MET A 206 -2.50 -3.76 3.38
N LEU A 207 -1.41 -4.49 3.38
CA LEU A 207 -0.48 -4.47 4.49
C LEU A 207 0.72 -3.60 4.11
N GLY A 208 0.99 -2.57 4.89
CA GLY A 208 2.15 -1.71 4.76
C GLY A 208 2.90 -1.61 6.08
N PHE A 209 4.21 -1.79 6.03
CA PHE A 209 5.06 -1.70 7.20
C PHE A 209 6.25 -0.81 6.88
N ILE A 210 6.43 0.25 7.66
CA ILE A 210 7.48 1.24 7.49
C ILE A 210 8.36 1.25 8.73
N PHE A 211 9.66 1.29 8.53
CA PHE A 211 10.67 1.19 9.56
C PHE A 211 11.69 2.30 9.39
N THR A 212 12.10 2.91 10.51
CA THR A 212 13.12 3.96 10.54
C THR A 212 13.92 3.90 11.82
N ASP A 213 15.13 4.40 11.78
CA ASP A 213 15.98 4.58 12.97
C ASP A 213 15.93 6.01 13.55
N VAL A 214 15.13 6.92 12.96
CA VAL A 214 14.97 8.29 13.47
C VAL A 214 14.48 8.32 14.92
N ASN A 215 15.00 9.22 15.73
CA ASN A 215 14.48 9.46 17.08
C ASN A 215 13.36 10.50 17.02
N ILE A 216 12.10 10.06 17.14
CA ILE A 216 10.88 10.86 17.01
C ILE A 216 9.79 10.36 17.96
N SER A 217 8.93 11.23 18.47
CA SER A 217 7.83 10.85 19.36
C SER A 217 6.71 10.09 18.64
N ASN A 218 5.98 9.22 19.36
CA ASN A 218 4.81 8.50 18.83
C ASN A 218 3.74 9.46 18.27
N ALA A 219 3.52 10.58 18.97
CA ALA A 219 2.55 11.59 18.52
C ALA A 219 2.90 12.16 17.14
N LEU A 220 4.19 12.48 16.90
CA LEU A 220 4.64 13.00 15.61
C LEU A 220 4.72 11.91 14.54
N LEU A 221 5.04 10.66 14.89
CA LEU A 221 4.91 9.53 13.96
C LEU A 221 3.47 9.37 13.49
N LYS A 222 2.51 9.41 14.42
CA LYS A 222 1.08 9.30 14.12
C LYS A 222 0.61 10.46 13.23
N LEU A 223 1.06 11.68 13.53
CA LEU A 223 0.72 12.86 12.74
C LEU A 223 1.29 12.78 11.32
N ALA A 224 2.58 12.45 11.17
CA ALA A 224 3.23 12.30 9.86
C ALA A 224 2.56 11.21 9.01
N LEU A 225 2.19 10.07 9.63
CA LEU A 225 1.45 9.00 8.96
C LEU A 225 0.10 9.51 8.46
N LYS A 226 -0.68 10.17 9.32
CA LYS A 226 -2.02 10.70 9.00
C LYS A 226 -1.97 11.75 7.89
N ASN A 227 -1.04 12.71 7.95
CA ASN A 227 -0.90 13.80 6.98
C ASN A 227 -0.55 13.30 5.57
N ASN A 228 0.13 12.15 5.49
CA ASN A 228 0.55 11.57 4.22
C ASN A 228 -0.42 10.54 3.66
N LEU A 229 -1.36 10.02 4.47
CA LEU A 229 -2.22 8.91 4.08
C LEU A 229 -3.11 9.24 2.87
N GLU A 230 -3.78 10.41 2.90
CA GLU A 230 -4.76 10.81 1.85
C GLU A 230 -4.14 11.01 0.47
N LYS A 231 -2.87 11.37 0.39
CA LYS A 231 -2.16 11.59 -0.88
C LYS A 231 -1.30 10.42 -1.32
N THR A 232 -1.33 9.31 -0.57
CA THR A 232 -0.53 8.11 -0.83
C THR A 232 -1.42 6.86 -0.87
N PHE A 233 -1.53 6.13 0.23
CA PHE A 233 -2.30 4.88 0.26
C PHE A 233 -3.81 5.08 0.11
N ASN A 234 -4.38 6.21 0.54
CA ASN A 234 -5.79 6.54 0.29
C ASN A 234 -6.02 7.19 -1.09
N ALA A 235 -5.00 7.25 -1.93
CA ALA A 235 -5.09 7.79 -3.28
C ALA A 235 -5.03 6.69 -4.37
N ILE A 236 -5.13 5.42 -4.00
CA ILE A 236 -5.06 4.31 -4.95
C ILE A 236 -6.37 3.53 -5.01
N SER A 237 -6.64 2.85 -6.14
CA SER A 237 -7.69 1.83 -6.26
C SER A 237 -7.28 0.81 -7.32
N VAL A 238 -7.65 -0.46 -7.12
CA VAL A 238 -7.53 -1.52 -8.14
C VAL A 238 -8.90 -1.95 -8.61
N ASP A 239 -9.80 -2.31 -7.71
CA ASP A 239 -11.09 -2.93 -8.00
C ASP A 239 -12.28 -2.31 -7.25
N GLY A 240 -12.03 -1.36 -6.37
CA GLY A 240 -13.07 -0.69 -5.61
C GLY A 240 -13.50 -1.40 -4.33
N ASP A 241 -12.85 -2.51 -3.95
CA ASP A 241 -13.20 -3.31 -2.78
C ASP A 241 -12.32 -3.02 -1.58
N THR A 242 -12.91 -2.94 -0.38
CA THR A 242 -12.22 -2.70 0.89
C THR A 242 -12.06 -4.01 1.69
N SER A 243 -10.86 -4.27 2.20
CA SER A 243 -10.53 -5.49 2.95
C SER A 243 -10.86 -5.42 4.44
N THR A 244 -10.89 -6.60 5.05
CA THR A 244 -11.08 -6.82 6.48
C THR A 244 -9.79 -6.66 7.30
N ASN A 245 -8.61 -6.62 6.64
CA ASN A 245 -7.30 -6.81 7.30
C ASN A 245 -6.35 -5.61 7.17
N ASP A 246 -6.78 -4.55 6.53
CA ASP A 246 -5.88 -3.47 6.15
C ASP A 246 -5.22 -2.77 7.31
N MET A 247 -3.93 -2.56 7.18
CA MET A 247 -3.15 -1.79 8.13
C MET A 247 -1.90 -1.18 7.50
N LEU A 248 -1.57 0.01 7.97
CA LEU A 248 -0.29 0.65 7.75
C LEU A 248 0.33 0.95 9.10
N LEU A 249 1.48 0.33 9.38
CA LEU A 249 2.22 0.51 10.62
C LEU A 249 3.56 1.18 10.33
N ILE A 250 3.96 2.10 11.20
CA ILE A 250 5.30 2.69 11.20
C ILE A 250 5.97 2.45 12.54
N PHE A 251 7.27 2.10 12.49
CA PHE A 251 8.09 1.83 13.66
C PHE A 251 9.37 2.65 13.59
N SER A 252 9.77 3.23 14.73
CA SER A 252 10.97 4.04 14.88
C SER A 252 11.80 3.53 16.04
N THR A 253 13.01 3.03 15.75
CA THR A 253 13.91 2.48 16.79
C THR A 253 14.64 3.57 17.58
N GLY A 254 14.75 4.79 17.02
CA GLY A 254 15.47 5.90 17.67
C GLY A 254 16.99 5.79 17.62
N LYS A 255 17.54 4.88 16.82
CA LYS A 255 19.00 4.55 16.80
C LYS A 255 19.82 5.42 15.84
N ALA A 256 19.23 6.39 15.14
CA ALA A 256 19.97 7.32 14.26
C ALA A 256 20.79 8.39 15.00
N ASN A 257 20.73 8.42 16.34
CA ASN A 257 21.46 9.36 17.19
C ASN A 257 21.19 10.85 16.92
N ASN A 258 20.05 11.19 16.31
CA ASN A 258 19.55 12.55 16.24
C ASN A 258 18.87 12.94 17.57
N LYS A 259 18.89 14.22 17.95
CA LYS A 259 18.06 14.73 19.04
C LYS A 259 16.59 14.44 18.75
N LYS A 260 15.86 14.00 19.78
CA LYS A 260 14.46 13.60 19.64
C LYS A 260 13.60 14.70 19.02
N ILE A 261 12.91 14.38 17.93
CA ILE A 261 11.98 15.30 17.27
C ILE A 261 10.69 15.31 18.09
N THR A 262 10.34 16.49 18.63
CA THR A 262 9.16 16.69 19.49
C THR A 262 8.26 17.83 19.03
N LYS A 263 8.73 18.67 18.06
CA LYS A 263 8.00 19.85 17.56
C LYS A 263 7.56 19.69 16.12
N VAL A 264 6.26 19.81 15.84
CA VAL A 264 5.66 19.65 14.50
C VAL A 264 6.16 20.67 13.48
N ASN A 265 6.43 21.91 13.89
CA ASN A 265 6.89 22.98 13.00
C ASN A 265 8.41 23.02 12.80
N SER A 266 9.15 22.04 13.36
CA SER A 266 10.60 22.00 13.20
C SER A 266 11.00 21.61 11.77
N LYS A 267 12.16 22.10 11.32
CA LYS A 267 12.78 21.70 10.06
C LYS A 267 12.96 20.18 9.99
N ASP A 268 13.38 19.58 11.09
CA ASP A 268 13.64 18.15 11.19
C ASP A 268 12.36 17.31 10.99
N TYR A 269 11.23 17.74 11.58
CA TYR A 269 9.95 17.07 11.37
C TYR A 269 9.52 17.15 9.90
N LYS A 270 9.64 18.33 9.27
CA LYS A 270 9.29 18.51 7.85
C LYS A 270 10.16 17.65 6.92
N ILE A 271 11.46 17.53 7.21
CA ILE A 271 12.36 16.64 6.46
C ILE A 271 11.90 15.20 6.59
N PHE A 272 11.62 14.75 7.82
CA PHE A 272 11.12 13.38 8.06
C PHE A 272 9.79 13.13 7.35
N GLU A 273 8.80 14.01 7.52
CA GLU A 273 7.45 13.89 6.95
C GLU A 273 7.48 13.82 5.41
N ASN A 274 8.32 14.63 4.75
CA ASN A 274 8.46 14.62 3.29
C ASN A 274 9.09 13.31 2.80
N ASN A 275 10.16 12.83 3.46
CA ASN A 275 10.77 11.55 3.10
C ASN A 275 9.84 10.36 3.34
N LEU A 276 9.04 10.40 4.42
CA LEU A 276 7.99 9.41 4.67
C LEU A 276 6.94 9.43 3.56
N CYS A 277 6.51 10.61 3.12
CA CYS A 277 5.57 10.76 2.01
C CYS A 277 6.07 10.09 0.73
N GLU A 278 7.34 10.29 0.39
CA GLU A 278 7.94 9.69 -0.82
C GLU A 278 7.93 8.15 -0.76
N ILE A 279 8.30 7.56 0.39
CA ILE A 279 8.26 6.11 0.59
C ILE A 279 6.83 5.58 0.51
N MET A 280 5.89 6.22 1.20
CA MET A 280 4.48 5.83 1.18
C MET A 280 3.89 5.91 -0.23
N LEU A 281 4.18 6.98 -0.98
CA LEU A 281 3.71 7.14 -2.35
C LEU A 281 4.33 6.11 -3.30
N SER A 282 5.62 5.82 -3.13
CA SER A 282 6.31 4.79 -3.92
C SER A 282 5.64 3.42 -3.72
N LEU A 283 5.40 3.01 -2.46
CA LEU A 283 4.74 1.74 -2.15
C LEU A 283 3.29 1.69 -2.67
N ALA A 284 2.53 2.77 -2.51
CA ALA A 284 1.15 2.86 -3.00
C ALA A 284 1.08 2.70 -4.53
N LYS A 285 1.97 3.36 -5.28
CA LYS A 285 2.07 3.19 -6.74
C LYS A 285 2.48 1.78 -7.15
N GLN A 286 3.37 1.13 -6.40
CA GLN A 286 3.76 -0.26 -6.67
C GLN A 286 2.59 -1.24 -6.51
N ILE A 287 1.70 -1.01 -5.52
CA ILE A 287 0.47 -1.79 -5.34
C ILE A 287 -0.41 -1.66 -6.58
N THR A 288 -0.68 -0.43 -7.01
CA THR A 288 -1.56 -0.16 -8.15
C THR A 288 -0.98 -0.68 -9.47
N TYR A 289 0.34 -0.54 -9.65
CA TYR A 289 1.01 -1.06 -10.83
C TYR A 289 0.96 -2.59 -10.92
N ASP A 290 1.01 -3.25 -9.77
CA ASP A 290 0.91 -4.72 -9.66
C ASP A 290 -0.54 -5.19 -9.46
N GLY A 291 -1.54 -4.38 -9.81
CA GLY A 291 -2.95 -4.76 -9.76
C GLY A 291 -3.19 -6.09 -10.47
N GLU A 292 -4.10 -6.91 -9.94
CA GLU A 292 -4.43 -8.23 -10.50
C GLU A 292 -4.82 -8.12 -11.97
N GLY A 293 -4.07 -8.80 -12.85
CA GLY A 293 -4.28 -8.75 -14.29
C GLY A 293 -3.93 -7.43 -14.98
N ALA A 294 -3.46 -6.41 -14.27
CA ALA A 294 -3.21 -5.09 -14.82
C ALA A 294 -2.11 -5.09 -15.90
N SER A 295 -2.38 -4.38 -16.99
CA SER A 295 -1.43 -4.12 -18.07
C SER A 295 -0.99 -2.65 -18.15
N LYS A 296 -1.78 -1.73 -17.56
CA LYS A 296 -1.55 -0.28 -17.61
C LYS A 296 -1.74 0.34 -16.22
N PHE A 297 -0.84 1.27 -15.89
CA PHE A 297 -0.95 2.14 -14.73
C PHE A 297 -1.58 3.47 -15.14
N ILE A 298 -2.53 3.97 -14.36
CA ILE A 298 -3.30 5.16 -14.66
C ILE A 298 -3.12 6.18 -13.53
N GLU A 299 -2.70 7.38 -13.88
CA GLU A 299 -2.67 8.56 -13.00
C GLU A 299 -3.81 9.50 -13.38
N LEU A 300 -4.70 9.76 -12.44
CA LEU A 300 -5.80 10.71 -12.55
C LEU A 300 -5.41 11.98 -11.79
N ASP A 301 -5.35 13.12 -12.47
CA ASP A 301 -5.10 14.45 -11.89
C ASP A 301 -6.36 15.28 -12.01
N ILE A 302 -7.13 15.39 -10.92
CA ILE A 302 -8.35 16.17 -10.86
C ILE A 302 -8.04 17.54 -10.26
N GLN A 303 -8.35 18.60 -10.97
CA GLN A 303 -8.05 19.98 -10.62
C GLN A 303 -9.32 20.86 -10.73
N GLY A 304 -9.25 22.06 -10.16
CA GLY A 304 -10.30 23.06 -10.31
C GLY A 304 -11.63 22.70 -9.66
N ALA A 305 -11.67 21.80 -8.69
CA ALA A 305 -12.88 21.41 -7.97
C ALA A 305 -13.28 22.49 -6.95
N LYS A 306 -14.59 22.59 -6.64
CA LYS A 306 -15.13 23.49 -5.62
C LYS A 306 -14.64 23.10 -4.23
N SER A 307 -14.62 21.80 -3.92
CA SER A 307 -14.14 21.25 -2.65
C SER A 307 -13.10 20.14 -2.88
N TYR A 308 -12.33 19.82 -1.84
CA TYR A 308 -11.43 18.65 -1.85
C TYR A 308 -12.21 17.34 -2.02
N LEU A 309 -13.38 17.25 -1.38
CA LEU A 309 -14.26 16.08 -1.49
C LEU A 309 -14.77 15.88 -2.92
N ASP A 310 -15.16 16.96 -3.62
CA ASP A 310 -15.55 16.87 -5.02
C ASP A 310 -14.42 16.35 -5.90
N ALA A 311 -13.19 16.88 -5.71
CA ALA A 311 -12.02 16.38 -6.45
C ALA A 311 -11.77 14.89 -6.21
N LYS A 312 -11.89 14.45 -4.96
CA LYS A 312 -11.72 13.05 -4.56
C LYS A 312 -12.83 12.16 -5.14
N ASN A 313 -14.09 12.59 -5.04
CA ASN A 313 -15.24 11.85 -5.57
C ASN A 313 -15.13 11.65 -7.09
N VAL A 314 -14.77 12.71 -7.84
CA VAL A 314 -14.55 12.60 -9.29
C VAL A 314 -13.41 11.63 -9.59
N ALA A 315 -12.28 11.73 -8.87
CA ALA A 315 -11.14 10.86 -9.09
C ALA A 315 -11.52 9.38 -8.91
N PHE A 316 -12.20 9.04 -7.81
CA PHE A 316 -12.57 7.65 -7.55
C PHE A 316 -13.77 7.17 -8.36
N SER A 317 -14.68 8.04 -8.77
CA SER A 317 -15.73 7.69 -9.72
C SER A 317 -15.13 7.24 -11.06
N ILE A 318 -14.06 7.89 -11.53
CA ILE A 318 -13.33 7.47 -12.73
C ILE A 318 -12.50 6.21 -12.42
N ALA A 319 -11.71 6.19 -11.34
CA ALA A 319 -10.81 5.10 -10.99
C ALA A 319 -11.53 3.75 -10.84
N ASN A 320 -12.78 3.75 -10.34
CA ASN A 320 -13.59 2.56 -10.10
C ASN A 320 -14.62 2.28 -11.20
N SER A 321 -14.59 3.04 -12.30
CA SER A 321 -15.50 2.80 -13.43
C SER A 321 -14.99 1.61 -14.26
N GLN A 322 -15.70 0.49 -14.23
CA GLN A 322 -15.36 -0.70 -15.03
C GLN A 322 -15.31 -0.37 -16.52
N LEU A 323 -16.30 0.40 -17.05
CA LEU A 323 -16.31 0.82 -18.45
C LEU A 323 -15.09 1.65 -18.84
N PHE A 324 -14.66 2.56 -17.97
CA PHE A 324 -13.42 3.31 -18.18
C PHE A 324 -12.19 2.39 -18.16
N LYS A 325 -12.07 1.55 -17.15
CA LYS A 325 -10.91 0.65 -16.99
C LYS A 325 -10.77 -0.36 -18.13
N THR A 326 -11.91 -0.86 -18.66
CA THR A 326 -11.92 -1.77 -19.82
C THR A 326 -11.55 -1.05 -21.11
N ALA A 327 -11.97 0.22 -21.32
CA ALA A 327 -11.51 1.03 -22.45
C ALA A 327 -9.99 1.23 -22.43
N ILE A 328 -9.41 1.51 -21.24
CA ILE A 328 -7.96 1.62 -21.10
C ILE A 328 -7.26 0.30 -21.43
N ALA A 329 -7.81 -0.85 -21.00
CA ALA A 329 -7.29 -2.17 -21.33
C ALA A 329 -7.32 -2.46 -22.84
N GLY A 330 -8.42 -2.07 -23.51
CA GLY A 330 -8.62 -2.20 -24.96
C GLY A 330 -7.89 -1.15 -25.80
N GLU A 331 -7.13 -0.23 -25.16
CA GLU A 331 -6.42 0.86 -25.85
C GLU A 331 -7.35 1.84 -26.59
N ASP A 332 -8.64 1.86 -26.19
CA ASP A 332 -9.68 2.73 -26.73
C ASP A 332 -9.65 4.09 -26.03
N PRO A 333 -9.39 5.22 -26.74
CA PRO A 333 -9.39 6.55 -26.16
C PRO A 333 -10.80 7.07 -25.88
N ASN A 334 -11.67 6.27 -25.29
CA ASN A 334 -13.08 6.53 -25.06
C ASN A 334 -13.30 7.58 -23.95
N TRP A 335 -13.07 8.83 -24.29
CA TRP A 335 -13.27 9.96 -23.38
C TRP A 335 -14.72 10.13 -22.90
N GLY A 336 -15.69 9.62 -23.65
CA GLY A 336 -17.10 9.59 -23.24
C GLY A 336 -17.31 8.83 -21.93
N ARG A 337 -16.58 7.71 -21.72
CA ARG A 337 -16.62 6.95 -20.46
C ARG A 337 -16.01 7.70 -19.28
N ILE A 338 -15.05 8.60 -19.54
CA ILE A 338 -14.50 9.48 -18.51
C ILE A 338 -15.56 10.52 -18.10
N LEU A 339 -16.19 11.18 -19.05
CA LEU A 339 -17.24 12.17 -18.77
C LEU A 339 -18.46 11.54 -18.09
N MET A 340 -18.88 10.35 -18.52
CA MET A 340 -19.92 9.57 -17.84
C MET A 340 -19.55 9.31 -16.38
N ALA A 341 -18.31 8.90 -16.10
CA ALA A 341 -17.85 8.64 -14.73
C ALA A 341 -17.81 9.94 -13.89
N ILE A 342 -17.44 11.07 -14.49
CA ILE A 342 -17.51 12.39 -13.83
C ILE A 342 -18.98 12.72 -13.49
N GLY A 343 -19.91 12.49 -14.41
CA GLY A 343 -21.33 12.79 -14.20
C GLY A 343 -21.99 12.06 -13.04
N LYS A 344 -21.56 10.81 -12.75
CA LYS A 344 -22.08 10.00 -11.63
C LYS A 344 -21.34 10.19 -10.30
N SER A 345 -20.37 11.12 -10.22
CA SER A 345 -19.44 11.23 -9.07
C SER A 345 -20.03 11.85 -7.80
N HIS A 346 -21.30 12.30 -7.84
CA HIS A 346 -21.94 13.08 -6.76
C HIS A 346 -21.17 14.37 -6.38
N ALA A 347 -20.28 14.85 -7.25
CA ALA A 347 -19.56 16.11 -7.11
C ALA A 347 -20.29 17.23 -7.86
N LEU A 348 -20.06 18.48 -7.44
CA LEU A 348 -20.53 19.62 -8.22
C LEU A 348 -19.75 19.70 -9.53
N VAL A 349 -20.45 19.57 -10.65
CA VAL A 349 -19.90 19.61 -12.01
C VAL A 349 -20.71 20.56 -12.89
N LYS A 350 -20.01 21.36 -13.73
CA LYS A 350 -20.60 22.17 -14.78
C LYS A 350 -19.94 21.81 -16.11
N THR A 351 -20.64 21.09 -16.98
CA THR A 351 -20.07 20.54 -18.24
C THR A 351 -19.35 21.61 -19.06
N LYS A 352 -19.92 22.81 -19.20
CA LYS A 352 -19.31 23.94 -19.92
C LYS A 352 -17.98 24.45 -19.38
N LYS A 353 -17.56 23.99 -18.18
CA LYS A 353 -16.28 24.39 -17.54
C LYS A 353 -15.23 23.28 -17.55
N ILE A 354 -15.59 22.07 -17.98
CA ILE A 354 -14.67 20.92 -17.95
C ILE A 354 -13.62 21.05 -19.04
N ASP A 355 -12.37 20.87 -18.65
CA ASP A 355 -11.28 20.54 -19.56
C ASP A 355 -10.81 19.10 -19.29
N LEU A 356 -10.57 18.33 -20.35
CA LEU A 356 -10.04 16.96 -20.29
C LEU A 356 -8.81 16.83 -21.18
N LYS A 357 -7.74 16.27 -20.62
CA LYS A 357 -6.53 15.90 -21.36
C LYS A 357 -6.21 14.41 -21.19
N LEU A 358 -5.76 13.78 -22.27
CA LEU A 358 -5.15 12.48 -22.28
C LEU A 358 -3.65 12.66 -22.64
N GLY A 359 -2.79 12.44 -21.68
CA GLY A 359 -1.38 12.81 -21.81
C GLY A 359 -1.20 14.33 -22.03
N LYS A 360 -0.65 14.69 -23.18
CA LYS A 360 -0.45 16.10 -23.56
C LYS A 360 -1.58 16.67 -24.40
N GLN A 361 -2.46 15.83 -24.95
CA GLN A 361 -3.51 16.25 -25.87
C GLN A 361 -4.78 16.66 -25.13
N PHE A 362 -5.33 17.82 -25.48
CA PHE A 362 -6.70 18.18 -25.11
C PHE A 362 -7.67 17.34 -25.94
N ILE A 363 -8.67 16.77 -25.26
CA ILE A 363 -9.80 16.06 -25.87
C ILE A 363 -11.03 16.95 -25.79
N PHE A 364 -11.27 17.52 -24.61
CA PHE A 364 -12.43 18.33 -24.30
C PHE A 364 -11.96 19.63 -23.64
N LYS A 365 -12.50 20.76 -24.09
CA LYS A 365 -12.13 22.09 -23.59
C LYS A 365 -13.35 23.01 -23.51
N LYS A 366 -13.55 23.60 -22.33
CA LYS A 366 -14.68 24.50 -22.06
C LYS A 366 -16.03 23.93 -22.54
N GLY A 367 -16.27 22.66 -22.25
CA GLY A 367 -17.55 22.02 -22.53
C GLY A 367 -17.74 21.52 -23.98
N ASN A 368 -16.74 21.58 -24.83
CA ASN A 368 -16.79 21.14 -26.21
C ASN A 368 -15.64 20.23 -26.58
N ILE A 369 -15.81 19.38 -27.58
CA ILE A 369 -14.69 18.63 -28.17
C ILE A 369 -13.67 19.65 -28.69
N PHE A 370 -12.39 19.42 -28.35
CA PHE A 370 -11.33 20.34 -28.75
C PHE A 370 -11.11 20.27 -30.26
N LYS A 371 -11.21 21.41 -30.96
CA LYS A 371 -11.16 21.47 -32.43
C LYS A 371 -9.93 20.79 -33.06
N ASN A 372 -8.81 20.76 -32.34
CA ASN A 372 -7.57 20.12 -32.81
C ASN A 372 -7.39 18.70 -32.21
N TYR A 373 -8.44 18.08 -31.66
CA TYR A 373 -8.39 16.69 -31.21
C TYR A 373 -8.20 15.76 -32.41
N LYS A 374 -7.23 14.87 -32.28
CA LYS A 374 -6.96 13.80 -33.25
C LYS A 374 -7.02 12.46 -32.53
N GLU A 375 -8.00 11.65 -32.87
CA GLU A 375 -8.22 10.34 -32.26
C GLU A 375 -7.01 9.41 -32.45
N SER A 376 -6.37 9.46 -33.64
CA SER A 376 -5.16 8.68 -33.93
C SER A 376 -4.00 8.96 -32.97
N VAL A 377 -3.84 10.21 -32.53
CA VAL A 377 -2.82 10.61 -31.53
C VAL A 377 -3.18 10.07 -30.15
N ALA A 378 -4.46 10.14 -29.78
CA ALA A 378 -4.96 9.59 -28.51
C ALA A 378 -4.81 8.05 -28.50
N ALA A 379 -5.20 7.35 -29.56
CA ALA A 379 -5.05 5.90 -29.69
C ALA A 379 -3.57 5.46 -29.64
N LYS A 380 -2.66 6.19 -30.28
CA LYS A 380 -1.22 5.95 -30.18
C LYS A 380 -0.73 6.10 -28.71
N TYR A 381 -1.21 7.13 -28.00
CA TYR A 381 -0.87 7.33 -26.60
C TYR A 381 -1.36 6.19 -25.70
N MET A 382 -2.60 5.67 -25.96
CA MET A 382 -3.20 4.57 -25.21
C MET A 382 -2.42 3.25 -25.27
N LYS A 383 -1.56 3.05 -26.30
CA LYS A 383 -0.67 1.89 -26.38
C LYS A 383 0.43 1.88 -25.31
N GLY A 384 0.65 3.00 -24.65
CA GLY A 384 1.61 3.09 -23.54
C GLY A 384 1.14 2.37 -22.27
N SER A 385 2.09 1.96 -21.42
CA SER A 385 1.79 1.32 -20.13
C SER A 385 1.47 2.31 -18.99
N ASN A 386 1.72 3.61 -19.20
CA ASN A 386 1.48 4.67 -18.21
C ASN A 386 0.56 5.72 -18.81
N ILE A 387 -0.67 5.76 -18.34
CA ILE A 387 -1.70 6.66 -18.84
C ILE A 387 -1.95 7.78 -17.81
N LYS A 388 -1.80 9.03 -18.25
CA LYS A 388 -2.11 10.21 -17.45
C LYS A 388 -3.35 10.90 -17.99
N ILE A 389 -4.31 11.15 -17.12
CA ILE A 389 -5.53 11.85 -17.41
C ILE A 389 -5.62 13.06 -16.49
N LEU A 390 -5.80 14.23 -17.08
CA LEU A 390 -6.05 15.47 -16.36
C LEU A 390 -7.48 15.92 -16.62
N VAL A 391 -8.21 16.14 -15.53
CA VAL A 391 -9.54 16.75 -15.54
C VAL A 391 -9.49 18.04 -14.76
N ASN A 392 -9.83 19.16 -15.41
CA ASN A 392 -10.04 20.43 -14.73
C ASN A 392 -11.53 20.75 -14.72
N LEU A 393 -12.12 20.88 -13.53
CA LEU A 393 -13.56 21.14 -13.36
C LEU A 393 -13.91 22.64 -13.47
N GLY A 394 -12.92 23.55 -13.39
CA GLY A 394 -13.08 24.99 -13.56
C GLY A 394 -13.98 25.69 -12.53
N LEU A 395 -14.15 25.11 -11.32
CA LEU A 395 -15.07 25.59 -10.28
C LEU A 395 -14.38 26.09 -9.02
N GLY A 396 -13.06 25.90 -8.87
CA GLY A 396 -12.31 26.29 -7.68
C GLY A 396 -10.83 26.00 -7.79
N LYS A 397 -10.17 25.83 -6.63
CA LYS A 397 -8.72 25.61 -6.54
C LYS A 397 -8.35 24.23 -5.98
N ASN A 398 -9.35 23.47 -5.54
CA ASN A 398 -9.10 22.17 -4.94
C ASN A 398 -8.69 21.13 -5.99
N LYS A 399 -7.86 20.20 -5.57
CA LYS A 399 -7.29 19.16 -6.43
C LYS A 399 -7.13 17.86 -5.68
N PHE A 400 -7.16 16.75 -6.43
CA PHE A 400 -6.85 15.41 -5.92
C PHE A 400 -6.18 14.58 -7.01
N LYS A 401 -5.16 13.80 -6.63
CA LYS A 401 -4.56 12.80 -7.51
C LYS A 401 -4.94 11.41 -7.05
N ALA A 402 -5.41 10.58 -7.97
CA ALA A 402 -5.62 9.16 -7.72
C ALA A 402 -4.80 8.31 -8.69
N TYR A 403 -4.50 7.09 -8.27
CA TYR A 403 -3.77 6.11 -9.05
C TYR A 403 -4.61 4.84 -9.14
N THR A 404 -4.74 4.30 -10.34
CA THR A 404 -5.49 3.07 -10.61
C THR A 404 -4.80 2.27 -11.73
N CYS A 405 -5.37 1.16 -12.11
CA CYS A 405 -4.95 0.34 -13.23
C CYS A 405 -6.14 0.05 -14.16
N ASP A 406 -5.87 -0.51 -15.31
CA ASP A 406 -6.90 -1.03 -16.23
C ASP A 406 -7.59 -2.29 -15.67
N LEU A 407 -8.60 -2.79 -16.37
CA LEU A 407 -9.32 -4.03 -16.05
C LEU A 407 -9.27 -4.94 -17.28
N THR A 408 -8.56 -6.05 -17.16
CA THR A 408 -8.39 -7.05 -18.23
C THR A 408 -9.12 -8.35 -17.87
N HIS A 409 -9.26 -9.28 -18.81
CA HIS A 409 -9.81 -10.63 -18.57
C HIS A 409 -9.02 -11.41 -17.51
N GLU A 410 -7.71 -11.12 -17.36
CA GLU A 410 -6.86 -11.79 -16.38
C GLU A 410 -7.30 -11.50 -14.93
N TYR A 411 -7.93 -10.35 -14.64
CA TYR A 411 -8.52 -10.07 -13.34
C TYR A 411 -9.59 -11.12 -12.97
N ILE A 412 -10.47 -11.44 -13.92
CA ILE A 412 -11.54 -12.43 -13.72
C ILE A 412 -10.92 -13.81 -13.48
N SER A 413 -9.96 -14.23 -14.32
CA SER A 413 -9.29 -15.53 -14.19
C SER A 413 -8.61 -15.71 -12.84
N ILE A 414 -7.88 -14.67 -12.35
CA ILE A 414 -7.19 -14.71 -11.05
C ILE A 414 -8.19 -14.87 -9.91
N ASN A 415 -9.31 -14.13 -9.95
CA ASN A 415 -10.27 -14.12 -8.85
C ASN A 415 -11.23 -15.29 -8.86
N ALA A 416 -11.59 -15.82 -10.03
CA ALA A 416 -12.38 -17.06 -10.16
C ALA A 416 -11.63 -18.28 -9.56
N ASP A 417 -10.30 -18.32 -9.70
CA ASP A 417 -9.44 -19.41 -9.23
C ASP A 417 -8.76 -19.15 -7.88
N TYR A 418 -9.16 -18.10 -7.15
CA TYR A 418 -8.43 -17.64 -5.95
C TYR A 418 -8.28 -18.69 -4.84
N ARG A 419 -9.22 -19.63 -4.70
CA ARG A 419 -9.20 -20.69 -3.68
C ARG A 419 -8.48 -21.97 -4.13
N ASN A 420 -8.30 -22.17 -5.41
CA ASN A 420 -7.63 -23.33 -6.02
C ASN A 420 -6.09 -23.18 -5.96
#